data_e5e2bbee5e9bfa219120f9a7c8623d70
#
_entry.id   e5e2bbee5e9bfa219120f9a7c8623d70
#
_cell.length_a   1.000
_cell.length_b   1.000
_cell.length_c   1.000
_cell.angle_alpha   90.00
_cell.angle_beta   90.00
_cell.angle_gamma   90.00
#
_symmetry.space_group_name_H-M   'P 1'
#
loop_
_entity.id
_entity.type
_entity.pdbx_description
1 polymer ?
#
loop_
_entity_poly.entity_id
_entity_poly.type
_entity_poly.pdbx_seq_one_letter_code
_entity_poly.pdbx_strand_id
1 'polypeptide(L)' 'MFGLFKKKTELEKLQEQYETLMKDYHRLSTTDRAASDAAFAKADEIGKKMDALK' A
#
# COMPACT_ATOMS: atom_id res chain seq x y z
N MET A 1 -18.22 18.61 -7.06
CA MET A 1 -18.08 18.44 -6.91
C MET A 1 -17.98 18.23 -6.45
N PHE A 2 -17.97 18.08 -6.32
CA PHE A 2 -17.75 17.84 -5.92
C PHE A 2 -17.35 17.27 -5.42
N GLY A 3 -17.45 16.68 -5.40
CA GLY A 3 -17.15 15.99 -4.94
C GLY A 3 -16.32 15.94 -4.71
N LEU A 4 -16.09 16.05 -5.23
CA LEU A 4 -15.29 16.20 -5.14
C LEU A 4 -14.51 16.39 -4.31
N PHE A 5 -14.52 16.49 -4.22
CA PHE A 5 -13.98 16.57 -3.19
C PHE A 5 -14.24 15.63 -2.30
N LYS A 6 -14.65 14.76 -2.73
CA LYS A 6 -14.91 13.66 -1.97
C LYS A 6 -13.69 13.07 -1.42
N LYS A 7 -13.55 12.88 -0.19
CA LYS A 7 -12.43 12.19 0.39
C LYS A 7 -12.43 10.74 0.00
N LYS A 8 -11.26 10.19 -0.20
CA LYS A 8 -11.17 8.77 -0.44
C LYS A 8 -11.57 8.02 0.82
N THR A 9 -12.20 6.88 0.65
CA THR A 9 -12.50 6.04 1.80
C THR A 9 -11.20 5.51 2.37
N GLU A 10 -11.27 5.03 3.59
CA GLU A 10 -10.10 4.46 4.22
C GLU A 10 -9.56 3.28 3.43
N LEU A 11 -10.46 2.46 2.91
CA LEU A 11 -10.05 1.32 2.10
C LEU A 11 -9.30 1.76 0.85
N GLU A 12 -9.78 2.80 0.20
CA GLU A 12 -9.11 3.31 -1.00
C GLU A 12 -7.71 3.82 -0.69
N LYS A 13 -7.55 4.51 0.45
CA LYS A 13 -6.24 4.98 0.85
C LYS A 13 -5.29 3.83 1.08
N LEU A 14 -5.79 2.80 1.76
CA LEU A 14 -4.96 1.62 2.02
C LEU A 14 -4.58 0.92 0.74
N GLN A 15 -5.51 0.83 -0.21
CA GLN A 15 -5.21 0.22 -1.49
C GLN A 15 -4.10 0.96 -2.21
N GLU A 16 -4.14 2.29 -2.20
CA GLU A 16 -3.09 3.07 -2.83
C GLU A 16 -1.75 2.85 -2.16
N GLN A 17 -1.75 2.82 -0.84
CA GLN A 17 -0.52 2.56 -0.10
C GLN A 17 0.02 1.17 -0.42
N TYR A 18 -0.86 0.20 -0.48
CA TYR A 18 -0.47 -1.17 -0.78
C TYR A 18 0.18 -1.25 -2.17
N GLU A 19 -0.45 -0.62 -3.16
CA GLU A 19 0.09 -0.65 -4.52
C GLU A 19 1.45 0.03 -4.59
N THR A 20 1.60 1.15 -3.91
CA THR A 20 2.88 1.85 -3.90
C THR A 20 3.96 0.99 -3.26
N LEU A 21 3.62 0.33 -2.16
CA LEU A 21 4.58 -0.52 -1.47
C LEU A 21 4.95 -1.73 -2.32
N MET A 22 4.00 -2.29 -3.05
CA MET A 22 4.31 -3.41 -3.91
C MET A 22 5.19 -3.01 -5.08
N LYS A 23 4.97 -1.82 -5.63
CA LYS A 23 5.85 -1.30 -6.67
C LYS A 23 7.26 -1.11 -6.13
N ASP A 24 7.37 -0.55 -4.93
CA ASP A 24 8.67 -0.41 -4.31
C ASP A 24 9.32 -1.76 -4.06
N TYR A 25 8.53 -2.71 -3.59
CA TYR A 25 9.02 -4.06 -3.35
C TYR A 25 9.65 -4.64 -4.63
N HIS A 26 8.94 -4.54 -5.74
CA HIS A 26 9.46 -5.08 -7.00
C HIS A 26 10.72 -4.35 -7.43
N ARG A 27 10.70 -3.03 -7.33
CA ARG A 27 11.86 -2.25 -7.75
C ARG A 27 13.08 -2.55 -6.90
N LEU A 28 12.87 -2.64 -5.59
CA LEU A 28 13.98 -2.83 -4.66
C LEU A 28 14.46 -4.27 -4.61
N SER A 29 13.66 -5.20 -5.08
CA SER A 29 14.03 -6.61 -5.00
C SER A 29 15.29 -6.92 -5.78
N THR A 30 15.62 -6.10 -6.76
CA THR A 30 16.83 -6.32 -7.57
C THR A 30 17.97 -5.40 -7.16
N THR A 31 17.71 -4.38 -6.33
CA THR A 31 18.75 -3.44 -5.96
C THR A 31 19.03 -3.40 -4.47
N ASP A 32 18.00 -3.61 -3.63
CA ASP A 32 18.18 -3.54 -2.18
C ASP A 32 17.22 -4.50 -1.50
N ARG A 33 17.71 -5.68 -1.20
CA ARG A 33 16.88 -6.72 -0.61
C ARG A 33 16.33 -6.32 0.76
N ALA A 34 17.13 -5.63 1.56
CA ALA A 34 16.68 -5.22 2.89
C ALA A 34 15.52 -4.24 2.79
N ALA A 35 15.64 -3.27 1.88
CA ALA A 35 14.55 -2.32 1.69
C ALA A 35 13.35 -2.99 1.07
N SER A 36 13.57 -3.96 0.19
CA SER A 36 12.49 -4.72 -0.41
C SER A 36 11.72 -5.48 0.66
N ASP A 37 12.43 -6.12 1.57
CA ASP A 37 11.78 -6.86 2.65
C ASP A 37 10.96 -5.92 3.55
N ALA A 38 11.49 -4.73 3.82
CA ALA A 38 10.77 -3.76 4.62
C ALA A 38 9.49 -3.29 3.92
N ALA A 39 9.57 -3.09 2.61
CA ALA A 39 8.39 -2.68 1.85
C ALA A 39 7.35 -3.80 1.86
N PHE A 40 7.79 -5.03 1.74
CA PHE A 40 6.87 -6.16 1.77
C PHE A 40 6.17 -6.27 3.13
N ALA A 41 6.93 -6.08 4.21
CA ALA A 41 6.34 -6.16 5.54
C ALA A 41 5.27 -5.08 5.73
N LYS A 42 5.53 -3.89 5.25
CA LYS A 42 4.55 -2.82 5.34
C LYS A 42 3.33 -3.12 4.48
N ALA A 43 3.54 -3.65 3.28
CA ALA A 43 2.42 -4.01 2.42
C ALA A 43 1.56 -5.08 3.09
N ASP A 44 2.19 -6.02 3.77
CA ASP A 44 1.46 -7.06 4.48
C ASP A 44 0.57 -6.46 5.56
N GLU A 45 1.10 -5.50 6.31
CA GLU A 45 0.31 -4.82 7.33
C GLU A 45 -0.87 -4.08 6.72
N ILE A 46 -0.62 -3.41 5.60
CA ILE A 46 -1.70 -2.68 4.92
C ILE A 46 -2.76 -3.66 4.45
N GLY A 47 -2.32 -4.80 3.91
CA GLY A 47 -3.25 -5.82 3.48
C GLY A 47 -4.15 -6.32 4.60
N LYS A 48 -3.57 -6.50 5.78
CA LYS A 48 -4.36 -6.92 6.94
C LYS A 48 -5.38 -5.87 7.33
N LYS A 49 -4.98 -4.60 7.26
CA LYS A 49 -5.93 -3.52 7.56
C LYS A 49 -7.07 -3.49 6.56
N MET A 50 -6.76 -3.72 5.28
CA MET A 50 -7.80 -3.76 4.28
C MET A 50 -8.78 -4.91 4.54
N ASP A 51 -8.25 -6.06 4.94
CA ASP A 51 -9.10 -7.18 5.28
C ASP A 51 -10.04 -6.83 6.44
N ALA A 52 -9.54 -6.11 7.41
CA ALA A 52 -10.34 -5.73 8.57
C ALA A 52 -11.47 -4.78 8.19
N LEU A 53 -11.31 -4.06 7.08
CA LEU A 53 -12.31 -3.08 6.65
C LEU A 53 -13.35 -3.67 5.72
N LYS A 54 -13.17 -4.87 5.25
CA LYS A 54 -14.15 -5.49 4.35
C LYS A 54 -15.44 -5.85 5.03
#